data_c385d2e18b57adedef94ca6463d2c2b0
#
_entry.id   c385d2e18b57adedef94ca6463d2c2b0
#
_cell.length_a   1.000
_cell.length_b   1.000
_cell.length_c   1.000
_cell.angle_alpha   90.00
_cell.angle_beta   90.00
_cell.angle_gamma   90.00
#
_symmetry.space_group_name_H-M   'P 1'
#
loop_
_entity.id
_entity.type
_entity.pdbx_description
1 polymer ?
#
loop_
_entity_poly.entity_id
_entity_poly.type
_entity_poly.pdbx_seq_one_letter_code
_entity_poly.pdbx_strand_id
1 'polypeptide(L)'
;MEYIPSYKIEGFEGPLDLLLQLIARNKLNIYDIQLSVLIDQYLAQIELFRNEEMEIKSEFLEMASRLLYIKTVSLLPRHEEIQRLKEELTG
;
A
#
# COMPACT_ATOMS: atom_id res chain seq x y z
N MET A 1 -4.40 27.65 -11.41
CA MET A 1 -4.48 26.80 -11.34
C MET A 1 -5.03 26.34 -10.61
N GLU A 2 -5.41 26.13 -10.50
CA GLU A 2 -5.96 25.63 -9.95
C GLU A 2 -5.88 24.45 -9.62
N TYR A 3 -5.06 23.98 -9.55
CA TYR A 3 -4.99 22.68 -9.15
C TYR A 3 -5.22 22.52 -7.71
N ILE A 4 -6.08 21.68 -7.32
CA ILE A 4 -6.50 21.53 -5.97
C ILE A 4 -6.29 20.12 -5.53
N PRO A 5 -5.56 19.88 -4.42
CA PRO A 5 -5.30 18.51 -3.98
C PRO A 5 -6.56 17.70 -3.73
N SER A 6 -7.62 18.30 -3.20
CA SER A 6 -8.84 17.56 -2.95
C SER A 6 -9.45 16.98 -4.22
N TYR A 7 -9.16 17.61 -5.36
CA TYR A 7 -9.61 17.12 -6.62
C TYR A 7 -9.06 15.72 -6.90
N LYS A 8 -7.82 15.47 -6.49
CA LYS A 8 -7.23 14.16 -6.71
C LYS A 8 -8.01 13.06 -6.04
N ILE A 9 -8.37 13.26 -4.78
CA ILE A 9 -9.13 12.26 -4.06
C ILE A 9 -10.48 12.05 -4.70
N GLU A 10 -11.14 13.14 -5.06
CA GLU A 10 -12.45 13.04 -5.65
C GLU A 10 -12.39 12.40 -7.03
N GLY A 11 -11.21 12.41 -7.65
CA GLY A 11 -11.06 11.79 -8.95
C GLY A 11 -10.92 10.29 -8.90
N PHE A 12 -10.82 9.71 -7.71
CA PHE A 12 -10.70 8.28 -7.57
C PHE A 12 -12.01 7.68 -7.09
N GLU A 13 -12.42 6.57 -7.69
CA GLU A 13 -13.63 5.90 -7.29
C GLU A 13 -13.48 5.11 -6.01
N GLY A 14 -12.24 4.87 -5.62
CA GLY A 14 -11.97 4.15 -4.41
C GLY A 14 -10.50 3.83 -4.31
N PRO A 15 -10.10 3.14 -3.23
CA PRO A 15 -8.68 2.85 -3.02
C PRO A 15 -8.09 1.93 -4.09
N LEU A 16 -8.89 1.03 -4.67
CA LEU A 16 -8.37 0.18 -5.73
C LEU A 16 -8.03 1.00 -6.97
N ASP A 17 -8.84 2.01 -7.26
CA ASP A 17 -8.56 2.89 -8.38
C ASP A 17 -7.25 3.63 -8.16
N LEU A 18 -7.01 4.09 -6.93
CA LEU A 18 -5.77 4.75 -6.61
C LEU A 18 -4.58 3.80 -6.79
N LEU A 19 -4.72 2.57 -6.33
CA LEU A 19 -3.66 1.59 -6.48
C LEU A 19 -3.35 1.33 -7.95
N LEU A 20 -4.38 1.19 -8.77
CA LEU A 20 -4.17 0.96 -10.19
C LEU A 20 -3.47 2.13 -10.84
N GLN A 21 -3.79 3.34 -10.42
CA GLN A 21 -3.13 4.51 -10.99
C GLN A 21 -1.67 4.61 -10.55
N LEU A 22 -1.36 4.17 -9.34
CA LEU A 22 0.02 4.12 -8.91
C LEU A 22 0.82 3.11 -9.72
N ILE A 23 0.22 1.97 -10.02
CA ILE A 23 0.87 0.98 -10.86
C ILE A 23 1.15 1.57 -12.25
N ALA A 24 0.16 2.24 -12.82
CA ALA A 24 0.31 2.83 -14.14
C ALA A 24 1.36 3.95 -14.13
N ARG A 25 1.34 4.78 -13.09
CA ARG A 25 2.28 5.89 -12.99
C ARG A 25 3.71 5.41 -12.97
N ASN A 26 3.96 4.29 -12.31
CA ASN A 26 5.31 3.77 -12.19
C ASN A 26 5.68 2.87 -13.36
N LYS A 27 4.76 2.70 -14.31
CA LYS A 27 5.01 1.85 -15.48
C LYS A 27 5.38 0.44 -15.06
N LEU A 28 4.77 -0.03 -14.00
CA LEU A 28 5.07 -1.36 -13.50
C LEU A 28 4.11 -2.37 -14.10
N ASN A 29 4.65 -3.54 -14.37
CA ASN A 29 3.82 -4.65 -14.78
C ASN A 29 3.15 -5.21 -13.53
N ILE A 30 1.85 -5.43 -13.62
CA ILE A 30 1.10 -5.88 -12.45
C ILE A 30 1.63 -7.21 -11.92
N TYR A 31 2.28 -7.99 -12.75
CA TYR A 31 2.84 -9.28 -12.32
C TYR A 31 4.26 -9.15 -11.81
N ASP A 32 4.92 -8.04 -12.10
CA ASP A 32 6.31 -7.84 -11.70
C ASP A 32 6.45 -6.82 -10.59
N ILE A 33 5.33 -6.25 -10.15
CA ILE A 33 5.39 -5.19 -9.18
C ILE A 33 5.88 -5.72 -7.83
N GLN A 34 6.73 -4.94 -7.20
CA GLN A 34 7.12 -5.25 -5.83
C GLN A 34 6.05 -4.69 -4.92
N LEU A 35 5.37 -5.58 -4.25
CA LEU A 35 4.23 -5.20 -3.44
C LEU A 35 4.60 -4.16 -2.39
N SER A 36 5.78 -4.29 -1.77
CA SER A 36 6.18 -3.34 -0.74
C SER A 36 6.34 -1.94 -1.31
N VAL A 37 6.82 -1.81 -2.54
CA VAL A 37 6.94 -0.51 -3.18
C VAL A 37 5.58 0.12 -3.39
N LEU A 38 4.63 -0.68 -3.88
CA LEU A 38 3.28 -0.19 -4.10
C LEU A 38 2.64 0.25 -2.79
N ILE A 39 2.81 -0.55 -1.76
CA ILE A 39 2.25 -0.23 -0.45
C ILE A 39 2.84 1.09 0.07
N ASP A 40 4.15 1.23 -0.04
CA ASP A 40 4.81 2.45 0.43
C ASP A 40 4.29 3.67 -0.31
N GLN A 41 4.07 3.55 -1.61
CA GLN A 41 3.57 4.68 -2.38
C GLN A 41 2.13 5.01 -2.03
N TYR A 42 1.31 3.99 -1.77
CA TYR A 42 -0.06 4.26 -1.37
C TYR A 42 -0.09 4.98 -0.02
N LEU A 43 0.68 4.50 0.94
CA LEU A 43 0.70 5.12 2.26
C LEU A 43 1.24 6.54 2.19
N ALA A 44 2.26 6.78 1.36
CA ALA A 44 2.79 8.11 1.19
C ALA A 44 1.75 9.05 0.58
N GLN A 45 0.96 8.55 -0.36
CA GLN A 45 -0.06 9.37 -0.99
C GLN A 45 -1.14 9.76 0.02
N ILE A 46 -1.55 8.81 0.88
CA ILE A 46 -2.53 9.10 1.90
C ILE A 46 -1.99 10.13 2.90
N GLU A 47 -0.73 9.98 3.26
CA GLU A 47 -0.11 10.91 4.19
C GLU A 47 -0.03 12.31 3.59
N LEU A 48 0.25 12.39 2.29
CA LEU A 48 0.28 13.67 1.60
C LEU A 48 -1.08 14.34 1.64
N PHE A 49 -2.14 13.58 1.36
CA PHE A 49 -3.49 14.12 1.42
C PHE A 49 -3.81 14.63 2.82
N ARG A 50 -3.40 13.88 3.83
CA ARG A 50 -3.66 14.28 5.21
C ARG A 50 -2.93 15.56 5.56
N ASN A 51 -1.69 15.68 5.11
CA ASN A 51 -0.90 16.88 5.41
C ASN A 51 -1.46 18.11 4.72
N GLU A 52 -2.20 17.92 3.64
CA GLU A 52 -2.84 19.02 2.95
C GLU A 52 -4.25 19.28 3.49
N GLU A 53 -4.58 18.65 4.62
CA GLU A 53 -5.83 18.84 5.31
C GLU A 53 -7.03 18.48 4.45
N MET A 54 -6.84 17.50 3.59
CA MET A 54 -7.92 17.01 2.76
C MET A 54 -8.74 16.01 3.54
N GLU A 55 -10.03 15.99 3.23
CA GLU A 55 -10.90 15.00 3.83
C GLU A 55 -10.68 13.66 3.14
N ILE A 56 -10.35 12.63 3.90
CA ILE A 56 -10.06 11.31 3.38
C ILE A 56 -11.20 10.37 3.74
N LYS A 57 -11.80 9.75 2.74
CA LYS A 57 -12.88 8.81 2.98
C LYS A 57 -12.36 7.59 3.72
N SER A 58 -13.21 7.03 4.57
CA SER A 58 -12.81 5.94 5.44
C SER A 58 -12.35 4.71 4.65
N GLU A 59 -12.89 4.50 3.46
CA GLU A 59 -12.48 3.34 2.67
C GLU A 59 -11.03 3.40 2.25
N PHE A 60 -10.49 4.62 2.07
CA PHE A 60 -9.06 4.76 1.78
C PHE A 60 -8.23 4.42 3.00
N LEU A 61 -8.72 4.77 4.18
CA LEU A 61 -8.01 4.44 5.42
C LEU A 61 -8.09 2.96 5.74
N GLU A 62 -9.20 2.33 5.42
CA GLU A 62 -9.31 0.89 5.58
C GLU A 62 -8.30 0.16 4.71
N MET A 63 -8.17 0.62 3.47
CA MET A 63 -7.18 0.01 2.58
C MET A 63 -5.77 0.22 3.12
N ALA A 64 -5.49 1.41 3.67
CA ALA A 64 -4.18 1.65 4.25
C ALA A 64 -3.87 0.66 5.36
N SER A 65 -4.86 0.39 6.22
CA SER A 65 -4.69 -0.59 7.29
C SER A 65 -4.41 -1.98 6.74
N ARG A 66 -5.16 -2.37 5.71
CA ARG A 66 -4.92 -3.67 5.08
C ARG A 66 -3.53 -3.78 4.50
N LEU A 67 -3.10 -2.72 3.82
CA LEU A 67 -1.79 -2.75 3.19
C LEU A 67 -0.67 -2.78 4.23
N LEU A 68 -0.86 -2.08 5.34
CA LEU A 68 0.10 -2.16 6.43
C LEU A 68 0.19 -3.57 6.98
N TYR A 69 -0.94 -4.23 7.13
CA TYR A 69 -0.96 -5.59 7.61
C TYR A 69 -0.23 -6.52 6.64
N ILE A 70 -0.53 -6.37 5.35
CA ILE A 70 0.11 -7.20 4.33
C ILE A 70 1.62 -6.99 4.35
N LYS A 71 2.06 -5.75 4.46
CA LYS A 71 3.48 -5.46 4.50
C LYS A 71 4.12 -6.11 5.72
N THR A 72 3.46 -6.02 6.86
CA THR A 72 3.97 -6.64 8.07
C THR A 72 4.11 -8.14 7.91
N VAL A 73 3.07 -8.78 7.37
CA VAL A 73 3.10 -10.22 7.17
C VAL A 73 4.20 -10.62 6.19
N SER A 74 4.37 -9.84 5.13
CA SER A 74 5.37 -10.19 4.12
C SER A 74 6.81 -9.99 4.60
N LEU A 75 6.99 -9.28 5.73
CA LEU A 75 8.30 -9.13 6.33
C LEU A 75 8.63 -10.26 7.29
N LEU A 76 7.67 -11.12 7.58
CA LEU A 76 7.92 -12.24 8.47
C LEU A 76 8.70 -13.32 7.73
N PRO A 77 9.43 -14.16 8.46
CA PRO A 77 10.17 -15.25 7.83
C PRO A 77 9.24 -16.14 7.04
N ARG A 78 9.74 -16.69 5.96
CA ARG A 78 8.97 -17.59 5.15
C ARG A 78 8.73 -18.88 5.91
N HIS A 79 7.73 -19.62 5.46
CA HIS A 79 7.39 -20.88 6.10
C HIS A 79 8.60 -21.81 6.19
N GLU A 80 9.41 -21.85 5.16
CA GLU A 80 10.61 -22.69 5.13
C GLU A 80 11.58 -22.28 6.22
N GLU A 81 11.74 -20.98 6.41
CA GLU A 81 12.64 -20.49 7.44
C GLU A 81 12.11 -20.80 8.83
N ILE A 82 10.80 -20.71 8.98
CA ILE A 82 10.18 -21.05 10.25
C ILE A 82 10.38 -22.53 10.55
N GLN A 83 10.21 -23.39 9.55
CA GLN A 83 10.42 -24.81 9.73
C GLN A 83 11.86 -25.13 10.10
N ARG A 84 12.80 -24.52 9.41
CA ARG A 84 14.22 -24.75 9.71
C ARG A 84 14.54 -24.34 11.14
N LEU A 85 14.00 -23.19 11.56
CA LEU A 85 14.23 -22.73 12.91
C LEU A 85 13.65 -23.69 13.92
N LYS A 86 12.46 -24.21 13.67
CA LYS A 86 11.85 -25.20 14.56
C LYS A 86 12.72 -26.44 14.68
N GLU A 87 13.26 -26.89 13.57
CA GLU A 87 14.10 -28.08 13.56
C GLU A 87 15.37 -27.85 14.38
N GLU A 88 15.97 -26.67 14.27
CA GLU A 88 17.15 -26.35 15.03
C GLU A 88 16.85 -26.29 16.52
N LEU A 89 15.67 -25.77 16.88
CA LEU A 89 15.32 -25.62 18.27
C LEU A 89 14.96 -26.95 18.93
N THR A 90 14.43 -27.88 18.16
CA THR A 90 13.98 -29.15 18.71
C THR A 90 14.98 -30.28 18.54
N GLY A 91 15.96 -30.07 17.75
CA GLY A 91 16.77 -31.15 17.48
C GLY A 91 18.19 -31.03 17.39
#